data_c177d3bc107b42fbbeac065f5d3d51c5
#
_entry.id   c177d3bc107b42fbbeac065f5d3d51c5
#
_cell.length_a   1.000
_cell.length_b   1.000
_cell.length_c   1.000
_cell.angle_alpha   90.00
_cell.angle_beta   90.00
_cell.angle_gamma   90.00
#
_symmetry.space_group_name_H-M   'P 1'
#
loop_
_entity.id
_entity.type
_entity.pdbx_description
1 polymer ?
#
loop_
_entity_poly.entity_id
_entity_poly.type
_entity_poly.pdbx_seq_one_letter_code
_entity_poly.pdbx_strand_id
1 'polypeptide(L)'
;TQYGTTTIDDVVVSKIAGIAAREVSGVDSLGGGGARMIGNIRESFGASEDVRQGVDVEVAEGSARIEIAITAEYGVAIHELAEAIRRNIMNAVERMTGLSVERVNVVVHDVKLPKDESESEDQAALNQGQA
;
A
#
# COMPACT_ATOMS: atom_id res chain seq x y z
N THR A 1 -16.09 -25.19 9.46
CA THR A 1 -17.02 -25.77 10.40
C THR A 1 -17.64 -27.03 9.83
N GLN A 2 -18.39 -27.71 10.63
CA GLN A 2 -19.08 -28.91 10.17
C GLN A 2 -20.12 -28.63 9.09
N TYR A 3 -20.50 -27.40 8.91
CA TYR A 3 -21.50 -27.01 7.91
C TYR A 3 -20.87 -26.50 6.61
N GLY A 4 -19.57 -26.49 6.55
CA GLY A 4 -18.91 -26.07 5.33
C GLY A 4 -17.60 -25.37 5.59
N THR A 5 -16.99 -24.90 4.53
CA THR A 5 -15.68 -24.27 4.56
C THR A 5 -15.75 -22.88 3.92
N THR A 6 -15.10 -21.92 4.54
CA THR A 6 -14.93 -20.59 3.95
C THR A 6 -13.49 -20.48 3.47
N THR A 7 -13.32 -20.17 2.20
CA THR A 7 -12.00 -20.01 1.61
C THR A 7 -11.78 -18.54 1.27
N ILE A 8 -10.68 -18.00 1.76
CA ILE A 8 -10.31 -16.60 1.50
C ILE A 8 -9.14 -16.60 0.52
N ASP A 9 -9.35 -16.06 -0.65
CA ASP A 9 -8.29 -16.00 -1.66
C ASP A 9 -7.27 -14.91 -1.33
N ASP A 10 -6.06 -15.10 -1.82
CA ASP A 10 -4.97 -14.13 -1.61
C ASP A 10 -5.38 -12.72 -2.01
N VAL A 11 -6.15 -12.58 -3.08
CA VAL A 11 -6.54 -11.28 -3.58
C VAL A 11 -7.39 -10.52 -2.57
N VAL A 12 -8.22 -11.23 -1.81
CA VAL A 12 -9.04 -10.59 -0.78
C VAL A 12 -8.15 -9.98 0.29
N VAL A 13 -7.18 -10.76 0.76
CA VAL A 13 -6.26 -10.28 1.80
C VAL A 13 -5.41 -9.13 1.26
N SER A 14 -4.96 -9.22 0.01
CA SER A 14 -4.13 -8.16 -0.54
C SER A 14 -4.89 -6.84 -0.66
N LYS A 15 -6.17 -6.88 -0.98
CA LYS A 15 -6.97 -5.67 -1.05
C LYS A 15 -7.19 -5.06 0.34
N ILE A 16 -7.49 -5.91 1.31
CA ILE A 16 -7.68 -5.44 2.69
C ILE A 16 -6.38 -4.81 3.20
N ALA A 17 -5.26 -5.50 2.98
CA ALA A 17 -3.97 -5.00 3.45
C ALA A 17 -3.60 -3.68 2.77
N GLY A 18 -3.85 -3.58 1.46
CA GLY A 18 -3.54 -2.37 0.72
C GLY A 18 -4.32 -1.18 1.22
N ILE A 19 -5.61 -1.36 1.45
CA ILE A 19 -6.44 -0.27 1.96
C ILE A 19 -6.02 0.09 3.37
N ALA A 20 -5.76 -0.91 4.22
CA ALA A 20 -5.36 -0.66 5.60
C ALA A 20 -4.05 0.13 5.67
N ALA A 21 -3.10 -0.19 4.78
CA ALA A 21 -1.84 0.53 4.73
C ALA A 21 -2.04 1.97 4.30
N ARG A 22 -2.88 2.19 3.31
CA ARG A 22 -3.10 3.54 2.79
C ARG A 22 -3.82 4.45 3.77
N GLU A 23 -4.53 3.86 4.72
CA GLU A 23 -5.22 4.65 5.74
C GLU A 23 -4.27 5.26 6.77
N VAL A 24 -3.05 4.76 6.83
CA VAL A 24 -2.08 5.25 7.82
C VAL A 24 -1.47 6.56 7.33
N SER A 25 -1.52 7.58 8.18
CA SER A 25 -0.91 8.88 7.85
C SER A 25 0.59 8.71 7.67
N GLY A 26 1.11 9.29 6.62
CA GLY A 26 2.54 9.21 6.30
C GLY A 26 2.83 8.30 5.12
N VAL A 27 1.85 7.51 4.69
CA VAL A 27 1.99 6.69 3.49
C VAL A 27 1.56 7.54 2.30
N ASP A 28 2.48 7.76 1.38
CA ASP A 28 2.16 8.50 0.17
C ASP A 28 1.43 7.62 -0.83
N SER A 29 1.96 6.43 -1.04
CA SER A 29 1.38 5.49 -1.98
C SER A 29 1.93 4.10 -1.74
N LEU A 30 1.35 3.11 -2.39
CA LEU A 30 1.87 1.76 -2.37
C LEU A 30 2.87 1.58 -3.51
N GLY A 31 3.84 0.72 -3.27
CA GLY A 31 4.89 0.45 -4.24
C GLY A 31 5.90 1.57 -4.33
N GLY A 32 6.68 1.59 -5.40
CA GLY A 32 7.65 2.62 -5.67
C GLY A 32 7.21 3.49 -6.83
N GLY A 33 8.05 4.44 -7.21
CA GLY A 33 7.71 5.38 -8.29
C GLY A 33 7.40 4.70 -9.61
N GLY A 34 8.16 3.67 -9.95
CA GLY A 34 7.92 2.94 -11.19
C GLY A 34 6.59 2.21 -11.18
N ALA A 35 6.24 1.63 -10.05
CA ALA A 35 4.97 0.95 -9.91
C ALA A 35 3.81 1.91 -10.08
N ARG A 36 4.00 3.14 -9.64
CA ARG A 36 2.96 4.15 -9.75
C ARG A 36 2.68 4.51 -11.20
N MET A 37 3.72 4.58 -12.03
CA MET A 37 3.53 4.85 -13.45
C MET A 37 2.76 3.72 -14.12
N ILE A 38 3.09 2.50 -13.78
CA ILE A 38 2.39 1.34 -14.30
C ILE A 38 0.95 1.36 -13.81
N GLY A 39 0.75 1.76 -12.57
CA GLY A 39 -0.57 1.86 -12.00
C GLY A 39 -1.46 2.83 -12.75
N ASN A 40 -0.92 3.96 -13.17
CA ASN A 40 -1.68 4.93 -13.93
C ASN A 40 -2.18 4.36 -15.24
N ILE A 41 -1.35 3.57 -15.89
CA ILE A 41 -1.77 2.92 -17.12
C ILE A 41 -2.88 1.91 -16.84
N ARG A 42 -2.74 1.18 -15.76
CA ARG A 42 -3.71 0.15 -15.41
C ARG A 42 -5.01 0.68 -14.88
N GLU A 43 -5.01 1.90 -14.38
CA GLU A 43 -6.24 2.50 -13.87
C GLU A 43 -7.33 2.54 -14.92
N SER A 44 -6.94 2.59 -16.18
CA SER A 44 -7.92 2.56 -17.24
C SER A 44 -8.66 1.24 -17.28
N PHE A 45 -8.13 0.21 -16.63
CA PHE A 45 -8.76 -1.11 -16.62
C PHE A 45 -9.45 -1.45 -15.30
N GLY A 46 -9.18 -0.68 -14.24
CA GLY A 46 -9.84 -0.95 -12.98
C GLY A 46 -9.08 -0.41 -11.80
N ALA A 47 -9.75 0.42 -11.01
CA ALA A 47 -9.12 1.07 -9.86
C ALA A 47 -8.69 0.08 -8.78
N SER A 48 -9.31 -1.09 -8.72
CA SER A 48 -8.99 -2.08 -7.69
C SER A 48 -7.57 -2.62 -7.83
N GLU A 49 -6.97 -2.48 -9.00
CA GLU A 49 -5.59 -2.91 -9.21
C GLU A 49 -4.60 -2.10 -8.39
N ASP A 50 -4.86 -0.80 -8.21
CA ASP A 50 -3.97 0.08 -7.47
C ASP A 50 -3.80 -0.35 -6.02
N VAL A 51 -4.87 -0.84 -5.43
CA VAL A 51 -4.86 -1.23 -4.03
C VAL A 51 -3.92 -2.40 -3.79
N ARG A 52 -3.73 -3.23 -4.81
CA ARG A 52 -2.92 -4.43 -4.69
C ARG A 52 -1.47 -4.23 -5.08
N GLN A 53 -1.14 -3.10 -5.70
CA GLN A 53 0.24 -2.86 -6.10
C GLN A 53 1.15 -2.74 -4.89
N GLY A 54 2.25 -3.46 -4.94
CA GLY A 54 3.19 -3.46 -3.83
C GLY A 54 2.76 -4.36 -2.68
N VAL A 55 1.72 -5.16 -2.85
CA VAL A 55 1.26 -6.07 -1.81
C VAL A 55 1.39 -7.51 -2.28
N ASP A 56 2.18 -8.29 -1.56
CA ASP A 56 2.31 -9.72 -1.79
C ASP A 56 1.75 -10.46 -0.59
N VAL A 57 0.91 -11.44 -0.86
CA VAL A 57 0.22 -12.17 0.20
C VAL A 57 0.32 -13.66 -0.06
N GLU A 58 0.55 -14.40 1.01
CA GLU A 58 0.48 -15.84 0.98
C GLU A 58 -0.47 -16.29 2.07
N VAL A 59 -1.53 -16.99 1.68
CA VAL A 59 -2.53 -17.50 2.62
C VAL A 59 -2.43 -19.02 2.65
N ALA A 60 -2.28 -19.59 3.82
CA ALA A 60 -2.20 -21.04 3.98
C ALA A 60 -2.67 -21.45 5.37
N GLU A 61 -3.56 -22.42 5.41
CA GLU A 61 -3.96 -23.08 6.65
C GLU A 61 -4.37 -22.12 7.76
N GLY A 62 -5.24 -21.19 7.43
CA GLY A 62 -5.79 -20.29 8.43
C GLY A 62 -4.88 -19.13 8.81
N SER A 63 -3.77 -18.95 8.11
CA SER A 63 -2.88 -17.83 8.39
C SER A 63 -2.47 -17.11 7.13
N ALA A 64 -1.97 -15.89 7.30
CA ALA A 64 -1.54 -15.04 6.20
C ALA A 64 -0.18 -14.46 6.49
N ARG A 65 0.63 -14.36 5.45
CA ARG A 65 1.91 -13.66 5.46
C ARG A 65 1.83 -12.56 4.43
N ILE A 66 2.20 -11.37 4.82
CA ILE A 66 2.00 -10.19 3.98
C ILE A 66 3.30 -9.45 3.84
N GLU A 67 3.63 -9.04 2.62
CA GLU A 67 4.72 -8.12 2.38
C GLU A 67 4.16 -6.93 1.65
N ILE A 68 4.46 -5.74 2.14
CA ILE A 68 3.92 -4.54 1.52
C ILE A 68 5.05 -3.54 1.27
N ALA A 69 5.02 -2.98 0.07
CA ALA A 69 5.97 -1.95 -0.34
C ALA A 69 5.25 -0.62 -0.39
N ILE A 70 5.87 0.41 0.16
CA ILE A 70 5.26 1.73 0.22
C ILE A 70 6.26 2.80 -0.17
N THR A 71 5.72 3.96 -0.50
CA THR A 71 6.45 5.22 -0.57
C THR A 71 5.97 6.04 0.62
N ALA A 72 6.90 6.50 1.45
CA ALA A 72 6.59 7.28 2.63
C ALA A 72 6.71 8.77 2.33
N GLU A 73 6.05 9.58 3.14
CA GLU A 73 6.22 11.03 3.04
C GLU A 73 7.49 11.43 3.78
N TYR A 74 8.21 12.38 3.21
CA TYR A 74 9.41 12.89 3.87
C TYR A 74 9.05 13.54 5.21
N GLY A 75 9.86 13.28 6.20
CA GLY A 75 9.67 13.86 7.52
C GLY A 75 9.00 12.94 8.53
N VAL A 76 8.40 11.84 8.07
CA VAL A 76 7.79 10.90 9.01
C VAL A 76 8.87 10.02 9.64
N ALA A 77 8.59 9.56 10.85
CA ALA A 77 9.45 8.57 11.49
C ALA A 77 9.14 7.22 10.88
N ILE A 78 9.98 6.77 9.96
CA ILE A 78 9.68 5.60 9.13
C ILE A 78 9.46 4.34 9.94
N HIS A 79 10.27 4.10 10.97
CA HIS A 79 10.09 2.90 11.77
C HIS A 79 8.77 2.91 12.53
N GLU A 80 8.31 4.06 12.96
CA GLU A 80 7.01 4.18 13.62
C GLU A 80 5.88 4.01 12.62
N LEU A 81 6.08 4.55 11.42
CA LEU A 81 5.12 4.39 10.34
C LEU A 81 4.96 2.91 10.01
N ALA A 82 6.07 2.20 9.90
CA ALA A 82 6.03 0.76 9.60
C ALA A 82 5.26 -0.01 10.67
N GLU A 83 5.45 0.35 11.94
CA GLU A 83 4.71 -0.30 13.00
C GLU A 83 3.22 -0.01 12.94
N ALA A 84 2.86 1.23 12.61
CA ALA A 84 1.45 1.59 12.47
C ALA A 84 0.81 0.84 11.30
N ILE A 85 1.53 0.72 10.19
CA ILE A 85 1.05 -0.04 9.04
C ILE A 85 0.83 -1.49 9.43
N ARG A 86 1.79 -2.07 10.12
CA ARG A 86 1.72 -3.48 10.53
C ARG A 86 0.49 -3.72 11.41
N ARG A 87 0.29 -2.87 12.41
CA ARG A 87 -0.86 -3.02 13.29
C ARG A 87 -2.18 -2.84 12.56
N ASN A 88 -2.25 -1.86 11.67
CA ASN A 88 -3.49 -1.60 10.96
C ASN A 88 -3.84 -2.75 10.03
N ILE A 89 -2.84 -3.28 9.34
CA ILE A 89 -3.05 -4.44 8.46
C ILE A 89 -3.50 -5.65 9.26
N MET A 90 -2.80 -5.94 10.35
CA MET A 90 -3.14 -7.11 11.16
C MET A 90 -4.58 -7.01 11.68
N ASN A 91 -4.94 -5.85 12.20
CA ASN A 91 -6.28 -5.66 12.73
C ASN A 91 -7.34 -5.81 11.66
N ALA A 92 -7.13 -5.20 10.49
CA ALA A 92 -8.13 -5.25 9.43
C ALA A 92 -8.27 -6.66 8.86
N VAL A 93 -7.15 -7.31 8.59
CA VAL A 93 -7.20 -8.65 8.01
C VAL A 93 -7.81 -9.64 8.97
N GLU A 94 -7.39 -9.63 10.23
CA GLU A 94 -7.90 -10.59 11.20
C GLU A 94 -9.38 -10.37 11.49
N ARG A 95 -9.79 -9.09 11.58
CA ARG A 95 -11.20 -8.79 11.84
C ARG A 95 -12.09 -9.20 10.68
N MET A 96 -11.65 -8.95 9.45
CA MET A 96 -12.50 -9.18 8.28
C MET A 96 -12.48 -10.61 7.79
N THR A 97 -11.37 -11.33 7.98
CA THR A 97 -11.23 -12.66 7.41
C THR A 97 -11.19 -13.78 8.44
N GLY A 98 -10.84 -13.46 9.67
CA GLY A 98 -10.62 -14.49 10.67
C GLY A 98 -9.29 -15.20 10.55
N LEU A 99 -8.49 -14.85 9.54
CA LEU A 99 -7.16 -15.42 9.41
C LEU A 99 -6.23 -14.86 10.46
N SER A 100 -5.24 -15.65 10.84
CA SER A 100 -4.21 -15.20 11.75
C SER A 100 -3.06 -14.64 10.93
N VAL A 101 -2.66 -13.40 11.18
CA VAL A 101 -1.57 -12.81 10.42
C VAL A 101 -0.25 -13.14 11.11
N GLU A 102 0.58 -13.94 10.45
CA GLU A 102 1.85 -14.38 11.03
C GLU A 102 2.92 -13.30 10.96
N ARG A 103 2.94 -12.54 9.87
CA ARG A 103 3.92 -11.48 9.71
C ARG A 103 3.45 -10.47 8.68
N VAL A 104 3.90 -9.26 8.89
CA VAL A 104 3.74 -8.18 7.91
C VAL A 104 5.11 -7.56 7.75
N ASN A 105 5.70 -7.75 6.58
CA ASN A 105 6.98 -7.13 6.25
C ASN A 105 6.71 -5.85 5.49
N VAL A 106 7.27 -4.76 5.94
CA VAL A 106 7.07 -3.45 5.31
C VAL A 106 8.38 -3.04 4.65
N VAL A 107 8.31 -2.81 3.34
CA VAL A 107 9.46 -2.35 2.58
C VAL A 107 9.19 -0.91 2.16
N VAL A 108 10.07 -0.01 2.52
CA VAL A 108 9.95 1.39 2.13
C VAL A 108 10.86 1.60 0.93
N HIS A 109 10.26 1.71 -0.24
CA HIS A 109 11.00 1.82 -1.49
C HIS A 109 11.42 3.23 -1.80
N ASP A 110 10.68 4.21 -1.31
CA ASP A 110 10.94 5.58 -1.71
C ASP A 110 10.36 6.53 -0.67
N VAL A 111 10.81 7.76 -0.74
CA VAL A 111 10.29 8.83 0.10
C VAL A 111 9.93 9.97 -0.83
N LYS A 112 8.68 10.43 -0.72
CA LYS A 112 8.24 11.56 -1.52
C LYS A 112 8.76 12.84 -0.89
N LEU A 113 9.59 13.55 -1.62
CA LEU A 113 10.23 14.76 -1.10
C LEU A 113 9.28 15.94 -1.20
N PRO A 114 9.31 16.86 -0.24
CA PRO A 114 8.50 18.08 -0.33
C PRO A 114 8.81 18.87 -1.59
N LYS A 115 10.05 18.75 -2.07
CA LYS A 115 10.47 19.43 -3.28
C LYS A 115 9.74 19.02 -4.53
N ASP A 116 9.14 17.81 -4.54
CA ASP A 116 8.46 17.34 -5.74
C ASP A 116 7.36 18.31 -6.15
N GLU A 117 6.60 18.79 -5.19
CA GLU A 117 5.56 19.77 -5.46
C GLU A 117 6.15 21.13 -5.83
N SER A 118 7.22 21.54 -5.14
CA SER A 118 7.88 22.78 -5.43
C SER A 118 8.48 22.78 -6.84
N GLU A 119 9.09 21.68 -7.23
CA GLU A 119 9.65 21.54 -8.56
C GLU A 119 8.58 21.61 -9.62
N SER A 120 7.44 21.00 -9.38
CA SER A 120 6.32 21.08 -10.31
C SER A 120 5.81 22.50 -10.45
N GLU A 121 5.73 23.22 -9.36
CA GLU A 121 5.30 24.61 -9.38
C GLU A 121 6.32 25.49 -10.10
N ASP A 122 7.59 25.24 -9.87
CA ASP A 122 8.65 25.97 -10.53
C ASP A 122 8.62 25.75 -12.04
N GLN A 123 8.39 24.51 -12.44
CA GLN A 123 8.29 24.21 -13.86
C GLN A 123 7.09 24.89 -14.50
N ALA A 124 5.97 24.89 -13.79
CA ALA A 124 4.78 25.56 -14.28
C ALA A 124 5.03 27.06 -14.42
N ALA A 125 5.71 27.65 -13.44
CA ALA A 125 6.04 29.06 -13.48
C ALA A 125 6.97 29.38 -14.63
N LEU A 126 7.96 28.53 -14.86
CA LEU A 126 8.89 28.72 -15.97
C LEU A 126 8.18 28.62 -17.30
N ASN A 127 7.28 27.67 -17.45
CA ASN A 127 6.53 27.52 -18.69
C ASN A 127 5.66 28.73 -18.95
N GLN A 128 5.04 29.27 -17.92
CA GLN A 128 4.23 30.47 -18.04
C GLN A 128 5.09 31.68 -18.39
N GLY A 129 6.27 31.73 -17.82
CA GLY A 129 7.20 32.83 -18.10
C GLY A 129 7.69 32.83 -19.53
N GLN A 130 7.70 31.68 -20.17
CA GLN A 130 8.13 31.57 -21.55
C GLN A 130 7.03 31.89 -22.54
N ALA A 131 5.84 31.87 -22.10
CA ALA A 131 4.70 32.22 -22.93
C ALA A 131 4.60 33.73 -23.05
#